data_bc45b88d6f2559cc5ecbe797c640a486
#
_entry.id   bc45b88d6f2559cc5ecbe797c640a486
#
_cell.length_a   1.000
_cell.length_b   1.000
_cell.length_c   1.000
_cell.angle_alpha   90.00
_cell.angle_beta   90.00
_cell.angle_gamma   90.00
#
_symmetry.space_group_name_H-M   'P 1'
#
loop_
_entity.id
_entity.type
_entity.pdbx_description
1 polymer ?
#
loop_
_entity_poly.entity_id
_entity_poly.type
_entity_poly.pdbx_seq_one_letter_code
_entity_poly.pdbx_strand_id
1 'polypeptide(L)'
;MRRAAQKAGLIASSDDQAERLFLVLEPEAAAIFCKEEDQKALTPGNKIMIIDCGGGTVDITVHKVVKDGGLDEVAPGTGGPFGSIYIDKSFQEYLTEKLSAEMVKFFHDEEPVGYLRMMEEWERTKCNFDPETSGDVIYFNIPTRFYNFISKRKANILEQLGDEQNGDDENIHLSRSTMENIFRPTF
;
A
#
# COMPACT_ATOMS: atom_id res chain seq x y z
N MET A 1 14.40 -19.29 -7.06
CA MET A 1 14.92 -18.78 -5.78
C MET A 1 16.24 -19.41 -5.35
N ARG A 2 16.41 -20.74 -5.20
CA ARG A 2 17.65 -21.38 -4.75
C ARG A 2 18.90 -20.96 -5.58
N ARG A 3 18.81 -20.96 -6.93
CA ARG A 3 19.90 -20.47 -7.80
C ARG A 3 20.24 -18.98 -7.58
N ALA A 4 19.28 -18.16 -7.24
CA ALA A 4 19.52 -16.75 -6.94
C ALA A 4 20.28 -16.62 -5.61
N ALA A 5 19.89 -17.38 -4.59
CA ALA A 5 20.58 -17.43 -3.30
C ALA A 5 22.04 -17.92 -3.44
N GLN A 6 22.28 -18.90 -4.30
CA GLN A 6 23.66 -19.34 -4.63
C GLN A 6 24.47 -18.24 -5.31
N LYS A 7 23.91 -17.56 -6.32
CA LYS A 7 24.57 -16.46 -7.01
C LYS A 7 24.86 -15.26 -6.10
N ALA A 8 23.98 -15.03 -5.10
CA ALA A 8 24.17 -14.00 -4.09
C ALA A 8 25.14 -14.41 -2.97
N GLY A 9 25.69 -15.62 -2.99
CA GLY A 9 26.61 -16.11 -1.95
C GLY A 9 25.95 -16.43 -0.60
N LEU A 10 24.61 -16.51 -0.55
CA LEU A 10 23.87 -16.83 0.68
C LEU A 10 23.97 -18.33 1.04
N ILE A 11 24.14 -19.18 0.02
CA ILE A 11 24.39 -20.60 0.16
C ILE A 11 25.47 -21.05 -0.84
N ALA A 12 26.27 -22.05 -0.48
CA ALA A 12 27.25 -22.62 -1.39
C ALA A 12 26.58 -23.49 -2.47
N SER A 13 27.32 -23.73 -3.56
CA SER A 13 26.85 -24.58 -4.67
C SER A 13 26.90 -26.08 -4.36
N SER A 14 27.50 -26.48 -3.22
CA SER A 14 27.61 -27.89 -2.79
C SER A 14 26.32 -28.38 -2.13
N ASP A 15 25.97 -29.65 -2.34
CA ASP A 15 24.76 -30.27 -1.81
C ASP A 15 24.67 -30.28 -0.26
N ASP A 16 25.80 -30.25 0.44
CA ASP A 16 25.88 -30.16 1.90
C ASP A 16 25.24 -28.91 2.52
N GLN A 17 24.97 -27.88 1.73
CA GLN A 17 24.32 -26.64 2.20
C GLN A 17 22.85 -26.49 1.74
N ALA A 18 22.30 -27.52 1.08
CA ALA A 18 20.90 -27.52 0.67
C ALA A 18 19.93 -27.36 1.85
N GLU A 19 20.31 -27.88 3.01
CA GLU A 19 19.53 -27.81 4.26
C GLU A 19 19.57 -26.44 4.97
N ARG A 20 20.42 -25.51 4.49
CA ARG A 20 20.55 -24.15 5.09
C ARG A 20 19.61 -23.13 4.47
N LEU A 21 18.85 -23.49 3.44
CA LEU A 21 17.87 -22.63 2.79
C LEU A 21 16.50 -23.30 2.78
N PHE A 22 15.60 -22.78 3.58
CA PHE A 22 14.19 -23.12 3.58
C PHE A 22 13.43 -22.10 2.72
N LEU A 23 12.59 -22.60 1.82
CA LEU A 23 11.66 -21.77 1.03
C LEU A 23 10.27 -22.11 1.54
N VAL A 24 9.56 -21.09 2.00
CA VAL A 24 8.21 -21.18 2.56
C VAL A 24 7.30 -20.31 1.73
N LEU A 25 6.05 -20.70 1.57
CA LEU A 25 5.04 -19.85 0.95
C LEU A 25 4.62 -18.75 1.94
N GLU A 26 4.42 -17.53 1.44
CA GLU A 26 4.04 -16.39 2.26
C GLU A 26 2.78 -16.64 3.12
N PRO A 27 1.69 -17.25 2.58
CA PRO A 27 0.52 -17.60 3.38
C PRO A 27 0.82 -18.57 4.52
N GLU A 28 1.69 -19.56 4.28
CA GLU A 28 2.08 -20.52 5.31
C GLU A 28 2.87 -19.84 6.43
N ALA A 29 3.79 -18.94 6.07
CA ALA A 29 4.56 -18.16 7.05
C ALA A 29 3.64 -17.24 7.88
N ALA A 30 2.68 -16.58 7.24
CA ALA A 30 1.67 -15.75 7.91
C ALA A 30 0.82 -16.57 8.89
N ALA A 31 0.37 -17.74 8.48
CA ALA A 31 -0.41 -18.65 9.36
C ALA A 31 0.40 -19.11 10.58
N ILE A 32 1.69 -19.42 10.40
CA ILE A 32 2.58 -19.80 11.52
C ILE A 32 2.71 -18.64 12.51
N PHE A 33 2.89 -17.43 12.03
CA PHE A 33 2.95 -16.22 12.89
C PHE A 33 1.64 -16.02 13.67
N CYS A 34 0.49 -16.09 12.99
CA CYS A 34 -0.82 -15.97 13.64
C CYS A 34 -1.07 -17.06 14.71
N LYS A 35 -0.46 -18.24 14.57
CA LYS A 35 -0.55 -19.31 15.57
C LYS A 35 0.11 -18.93 16.90
N GLU A 36 1.17 -18.13 16.85
CA GLU A 36 1.83 -17.66 18.07
C GLU A 36 0.96 -16.65 18.81
N GLU A 37 0.20 -15.83 18.07
CA GLU A 37 -0.70 -14.81 18.62
C GLU A 37 -2.05 -15.42 19.11
N ASP A 38 -2.64 -16.33 18.35
CA ASP A 38 -3.88 -17.03 18.70
C ASP A 38 -3.82 -18.53 18.41
N GLN A 39 -3.45 -19.31 19.44
CA GLN A 39 -3.37 -20.76 19.35
C GLN A 39 -4.70 -21.44 19.00
N LYS A 40 -5.86 -20.78 19.22
CA LYS A 40 -7.18 -21.36 18.90
C LYS A 40 -7.50 -21.27 17.42
N ALA A 41 -6.93 -20.31 16.69
CA ALA A 41 -7.16 -20.15 15.27
C ALA A 41 -6.72 -21.39 14.49
N LEU A 42 -5.60 -22.01 14.88
CA LEU A 42 -5.03 -23.19 14.22
C LEU A 42 -5.41 -24.51 14.92
N THR A 43 -6.63 -24.62 15.41
CA THR A 43 -7.17 -25.90 15.93
C THR A 43 -7.42 -26.88 14.78
N PRO A 44 -6.94 -28.14 14.87
CA PRO A 44 -7.19 -29.16 13.85
C PRO A 44 -8.67 -29.27 13.48
N GLY A 45 -8.97 -29.24 12.19
CA GLY A 45 -10.31 -29.29 11.63
C GLY A 45 -10.87 -27.92 11.25
N ASN A 46 -10.34 -26.82 11.78
CA ASN A 46 -10.75 -25.49 11.38
C ASN A 46 -10.34 -25.20 9.94
N LYS A 47 -11.11 -24.32 9.29
CA LYS A 47 -10.72 -23.68 8.03
C LYS A 47 -10.36 -22.25 8.33
N ILE A 48 -9.23 -21.83 7.80
CA ILE A 48 -8.72 -20.45 7.93
C ILE A 48 -8.62 -19.82 6.55
N MET A 49 -8.93 -18.55 6.45
CA MET A 49 -8.66 -17.72 5.29
C MET A 49 -7.49 -16.80 5.63
N ILE A 50 -6.51 -16.78 4.77
CA ILE A 50 -5.36 -15.86 4.86
C ILE A 50 -5.55 -14.84 3.76
N ILE A 51 -5.59 -13.57 4.14
CA ILE A 51 -5.70 -12.42 3.24
C ILE A 51 -4.40 -11.63 3.40
N ASP A 52 -3.55 -11.71 2.40
CA ASP A 52 -2.30 -10.96 2.34
C ASP A 52 -2.51 -9.71 1.48
N CYS A 53 -2.59 -8.56 2.14
CA CYS A 53 -2.77 -7.26 1.50
C CYS A 53 -1.41 -6.57 1.39
N GLY A 54 -0.69 -6.83 0.30
CA GLY A 54 0.64 -6.29 0.06
C GLY A 54 0.65 -4.94 -0.64
N GLY A 55 1.85 -4.48 -0.97
CA GLY A 55 2.04 -3.25 -1.74
C GLY A 55 1.58 -3.37 -3.18
N GLY A 56 1.88 -4.50 -3.85
CA GLY A 56 1.55 -4.75 -5.27
C GLY A 56 0.32 -5.59 -5.49
N THR A 57 0.11 -6.60 -4.65
CA THR A 57 -0.95 -7.60 -4.79
C THR A 57 -1.77 -7.73 -3.51
N VAL A 58 -2.95 -8.26 -3.67
CA VAL A 58 -3.74 -8.88 -2.60
C VAL A 58 -3.87 -10.34 -2.96
N ASP A 59 -3.47 -11.24 -2.05
CA ASP A 59 -3.50 -12.67 -2.23
C ASP A 59 -4.36 -13.32 -1.14
N ILE A 60 -5.29 -14.19 -1.56
CA ILE A 60 -6.26 -14.83 -0.68
C ILE A 60 -6.11 -16.35 -0.84
N THR A 61 -5.89 -17.03 0.28
CA THR A 61 -5.81 -18.49 0.32
C THR A 61 -6.69 -19.04 1.43
N VAL A 62 -7.22 -20.24 1.24
CA VAL A 62 -8.05 -20.92 2.24
C VAL A 62 -7.45 -22.29 2.56
N HIS A 63 -7.15 -22.51 3.82
CA HIS A 63 -6.50 -23.72 4.31
C HIS A 63 -7.33 -24.41 5.38
N LYS A 64 -7.23 -25.74 5.46
CA LYS A 64 -7.72 -26.56 6.54
C LYS A 64 -6.56 -26.95 7.44
N VAL A 65 -6.71 -26.75 8.73
CA VAL A 65 -5.74 -27.19 9.73
C VAL A 65 -5.84 -28.70 9.91
N VAL A 66 -4.75 -29.42 9.67
CA VAL A 66 -4.67 -30.87 9.84
C VAL A 66 -4.14 -31.26 11.23
N LYS A 67 -4.27 -32.54 11.59
CA LYS A 67 -4.00 -33.03 12.96
C LYS A 67 -2.55 -32.84 13.43
N ASP A 68 -1.60 -32.85 12.53
CA ASP A 68 -0.18 -32.62 12.79
C ASP A 68 0.20 -31.13 12.88
N GLY A 69 -0.79 -30.25 12.75
CA GLY A 69 -0.60 -28.80 12.77
C GLY A 69 -0.20 -28.22 11.41
N GLY A 70 -0.18 -29.02 10.35
CA GLY A 70 0.02 -28.57 8.97
C GLY A 70 -1.21 -27.88 8.41
N LEU A 71 -1.05 -27.31 7.23
CA LEU A 71 -2.10 -26.61 6.49
C LEU A 71 -2.29 -27.27 5.12
N ASP A 72 -3.51 -27.75 4.86
CA ASP A 72 -3.92 -28.23 3.54
C ASP A 72 -4.72 -27.15 2.82
N GLU A 73 -4.28 -26.76 1.64
CA GLU A 73 -5.04 -25.83 0.79
C GLU A 73 -6.35 -26.50 0.35
N VAL A 74 -7.47 -25.85 0.60
CA VAL A 74 -8.81 -26.40 0.31
C VAL A 74 -9.48 -25.80 -0.90
N ALA A 75 -8.93 -24.72 -1.43
CA ALA A 75 -9.37 -24.06 -2.66
C ALA A 75 -8.15 -23.38 -3.29
N PRO A 76 -8.05 -23.34 -4.64
CA PRO A 76 -7.00 -22.60 -5.31
C PRO A 76 -6.94 -21.16 -4.81
N GLY A 77 -5.73 -20.68 -4.50
CA GLY A 77 -5.51 -19.30 -4.14
C GLY A 77 -6.04 -18.34 -5.21
N THR A 78 -6.55 -17.23 -4.80
CA THR A 78 -7.02 -16.14 -5.68
C THR A 78 -6.42 -14.84 -5.23
N GLY A 79 -6.37 -13.85 -6.12
CA GLY A 79 -5.80 -12.55 -5.81
C GLY A 79 -5.61 -11.73 -7.08
N GLY A 80 -4.95 -10.61 -6.93
CA GLY A 80 -4.70 -9.74 -8.07
C GLY A 80 -3.93 -8.48 -7.71
N PRO A 81 -3.76 -7.59 -8.69
CA PRO A 81 -3.01 -6.36 -8.56
C PRO A 81 -3.84 -5.27 -7.85
N PHE A 82 -4.21 -5.52 -6.58
CA PHE A 82 -5.06 -4.65 -5.76
C PHE A 82 -4.32 -4.07 -4.54
N GLY A 83 -3.00 -4.13 -4.54
CA GLY A 83 -2.16 -3.63 -3.45
C GLY A 83 -2.13 -2.10 -3.33
N SER A 84 -1.54 -1.60 -2.26
CA SER A 84 -1.57 -0.18 -1.89
C SER A 84 -0.97 0.78 -2.93
N ILE A 85 -0.06 0.31 -3.81
CA ILE A 85 0.49 1.13 -4.90
C ILE A 85 -0.57 1.61 -5.91
N TYR A 86 -1.71 0.92 -6.00
CA TYR A 86 -2.81 1.35 -6.87
C TYR A 86 -3.57 2.54 -6.30
N ILE A 87 -3.64 2.64 -4.96
CA ILE A 87 -4.16 3.83 -4.28
C ILE A 87 -3.22 5.02 -4.54
N ASP A 88 -1.90 4.79 -4.48
CA ASP A 88 -0.91 5.85 -4.77
C ASP A 88 -1.00 6.34 -6.21
N LYS A 89 -1.23 5.43 -7.16
CA LYS A 89 -1.47 5.79 -8.57
C LYS A 89 -2.73 6.62 -8.73
N SER A 90 -3.84 6.24 -8.09
CA SER A 90 -5.09 7.01 -8.13
C SER A 90 -4.92 8.40 -7.54
N PHE A 91 -4.13 8.55 -6.47
CA PHE A 91 -3.78 9.86 -5.94
C PHE A 91 -2.94 10.69 -6.92
N GLN A 92 -1.98 10.08 -7.61
CA GLN A 92 -1.20 10.76 -8.65
C GLN A 92 -2.08 11.16 -9.84
N GLU A 93 -3.07 10.34 -10.21
CA GLU A 93 -4.07 10.67 -11.23
C GLU A 93 -4.93 11.86 -10.77
N TYR A 94 -5.41 11.87 -9.52
CA TYR A 94 -6.10 13.00 -8.92
C TYR A 94 -5.27 14.28 -8.99
N LEU A 95 -3.99 14.25 -8.60
CA LEU A 95 -3.10 15.40 -8.73
C LEU A 95 -2.93 15.83 -10.19
N THR A 96 -2.85 14.88 -11.10
CA THR A 96 -2.70 15.15 -12.53
C THR A 96 -3.92 15.82 -13.12
N GLU A 97 -5.12 15.44 -12.72
CA GLU A 97 -6.37 16.07 -13.14
C GLU A 97 -6.46 17.52 -12.64
N LYS A 98 -6.04 17.78 -11.42
CA LYS A 98 -6.10 19.11 -10.80
C LYS A 98 -4.98 20.05 -11.29
N LEU A 99 -3.76 19.54 -11.48
CA LEU A 99 -2.57 20.33 -11.81
C LEU A 99 -2.13 20.26 -13.27
N SER A 100 -2.35 19.21 -13.95
CA SER A 100 -1.84 18.68 -15.21
C SER A 100 -0.65 17.73 -15.04
N ALA A 101 -0.53 16.76 -15.96
CA ALA A 101 0.56 15.79 -15.98
C ALA A 101 1.95 16.46 -16.12
N GLU A 102 2.01 17.54 -16.91
CA GLU A 102 3.23 18.29 -17.13
C GLU A 102 3.72 18.97 -15.84
N MET A 103 2.82 19.55 -15.04
CA MET A 103 3.17 20.21 -13.79
C MET A 103 3.59 19.20 -12.71
N VAL A 104 2.90 18.07 -12.59
CA VAL A 104 3.27 16.99 -11.66
C VAL A 104 4.65 16.43 -12.01
N LYS A 105 4.89 16.15 -13.29
CA LYS A 105 6.20 15.70 -13.78
C LYS A 105 7.28 16.73 -13.51
N PHE A 106 7.02 17.99 -13.79
CA PHE A 106 8.00 19.07 -13.60
C PHE A 106 8.36 19.26 -12.11
N PHE A 107 7.35 19.14 -11.21
CA PHE A 107 7.61 19.17 -9.77
C PHE A 107 8.48 17.98 -9.32
N HIS A 108 8.21 16.78 -9.83
CA HIS A 108 9.01 15.60 -9.55
C HIS A 108 10.48 15.78 -9.98
N ASP A 109 10.70 16.34 -11.16
CA ASP A 109 12.03 16.47 -11.76
C ASP A 109 12.85 17.62 -11.14
N GLU A 110 12.21 18.77 -10.86
CA GLU A 110 12.87 19.99 -10.36
C GLU A 110 12.97 20.04 -8.82
N GLU A 111 12.03 19.43 -8.12
CA GLU A 111 11.95 19.44 -6.66
C GLU A 111 11.80 18.03 -6.07
N PRO A 112 12.72 17.08 -6.36
CA PRO A 112 12.56 15.68 -5.99
C PRO A 112 12.41 15.45 -4.49
N VAL A 113 13.07 16.27 -3.65
CA VAL A 113 12.91 16.20 -2.19
C VAL A 113 11.52 16.69 -1.76
N GLY A 114 11.01 17.72 -2.43
CA GLY A 114 9.64 18.21 -2.20
C GLY A 114 8.60 17.19 -2.59
N TYR A 115 8.78 16.54 -3.74
CA TYR A 115 7.92 15.48 -4.22
C TYR A 115 7.90 14.28 -3.26
N LEU A 116 9.08 13.83 -2.80
CA LEU A 116 9.19 12.73 -1.83
C LEU A 116 8.43 13.05 -0.53
N ARG A 117 8.59 14.25 0.02
CA ARG A 117 7.87 14.68 1.22
C ARG A 117 6.36 14.73 1.02
N MET A 118 5.92 15.13 -0.17
CA MET A 118 4.49 15.10 -0.52
C MET A 118 3.96 13.66 -0.51
N MET A 119 4.71 12.71 -1.06
CA MET A 119 4.32 11.30 -1.05
C MET A 119 4.40 10.67 0.35
N GLU A 120 5.32 11.10 1.20
CA GLU A 120 5.37 10.70 2.62
C GLU A 120 4.14 11.19 3.38
N GLU A 121 3.70 12.43 3.13
CA GLU A 121 2.47 12.98 3.72
C GLU A 121 1.22 12.28 3.17
N TRP A 122 1.22 11.96 1.88
CA TRP A 122 0.17 11.13 1.30
C TRP A 122 0.08 9.76 1.99
N GLU A 123 1.20 9.09 2.21
CA GLU A 123 1.24 7.80 2.92
C GLU A 123 0.60 7.90 4.31
N ARG A 124 0.90 8.96 5.06
CA ARG A 124 0.27 9.19 6.37
C ARG A 124 -1.24 9.42 6.25
N THR A 125 -1.65 10.24 5.31
CA THR A 125 -3.08 10.54 5.06
C THR A 125 -3.83 9.27 4.65
N LYS A 126 -3.26 8.50 3.73
CA LYS A 126 -3.79 7.21 3.26
C LYS A 126 -3.98 6.22 4.40
N CYS A 127 -2.94 6.02 5.24
CA CYS A 127 -2.97 5.07 6.35
C CYS A 127 -3.91 5.47 7.50
N ASN A 128 -4.22 6.76 7.64
CA ASN A 128 -5.12 7.27 8.68
C ASN A 128 -6.57 7.42 8.19
N PHE A 129 -6.84 7.24 6.91
CA PHE A 129 -8.19 7.33 6.39
C PHE A 129 -9.00 6.08 6.73
N ASP A 130 -10.13 6.30 7.37
CA ASP A 130 -11.14 5.28 7.66
C ASP A 130 -12.50 5.81 7.17
N PRO A 131 -13.14 5.17 6.19
CA PRO A 131 -14.40 5.63 5.63
C PRO A 131 -15.55 5.66 6.64
N GLU A 132 -15.45 4.93 7.76
CA GLU A 132 -16.51 4.90 8.78
C GLU A 132 -16.31 5.98 9.85
N THR A 133 -15.06 6.28 10.23
CA THR A 133 -14.77 7.15 11.38
C THR A 133 -14.13 8.48 11.01
N SER A 134 -13.53 8.61 9.83
CA SER A 134 -12.98 9.88 9.35
C SER A 134 -14.09 10.91 9.13
N GLY A 135 -13.81 12.17 9.39
CA GLY A 135 -14.72 13.29 9.14
C GLY A 135 -15.08 13.45 7.65
N ASP A 136 -15.98 14.37 7.34
CA ASP A 136 -16.36 14.64 5.95
C ASP A 136 -15.25 15.33 5.14
N VAL A 137 -14.30 15.93 5.84
CA VAL A 137 -13.13 16.62 5.26
C VAL A 137 -11.86 16.01 5.83
N ILE A 138 -10.96 15.62 4.95
CA ILE A 138 -9.63 15.10 5.25
C ILE A 138 -8.60 16.18 4.87
N TYR A 139 -7.77 16.56 5.83
CA TYR A 139 -6.75 17.56 5.66
C TYR A 139 -5.46 16.91 5.18
N PHE A 140 -5.07 17.23 3.94
CA PHE A 140 -3.80 16.82 3.36
C PHE A 140 -2.80 17.97 3.49
N ASN A 141 -1.80 17.80 4.35
CA ASN A 141 -0.80 18.85 4.58
C ASN A 141 0.10 19.04 3.35
N ILE A 142 0.26 20.30 2.96
CA ILE A 142 1.03 20.67 1.75
C ILE A 142 2.47 20.98 2.15
N PRO A 143 3.47 20.21 1.69
CA PRO A 143 4.85 20.60 1.91
C PRO A 143 5.14 21.99 1.33
N THR A 144 5.78 22.86 2.12
CA THR A 144 6.10 24.25 1.74
C THR A 144 6.79 24.34 0.37
N ARG A 145 7.61 23.35 0.00
CA ARG A 145 8.26 23.31 -1.32
C ARG A 145 7.26 23.11 -2.45
N PHE A 146 6.24 22.29 -2.24
CA PHE A 146 5.17 22.09 -3.22
C PHE A 146 4.33 23.35 -3.34
N TYR A 147 3.91 23.95 -2.22
CA TYR A 147 3.20 25.23 -2.21
C TYR A 147 3.96 26.31 -2.99
N ASN A 148 5.23 26.54 -2.66
CA ASN A 148 6.06 27.54 -3.34
C ASN A 148 6.27 27.24 -4.83
N PHE A 149 6.27 25.98 -5.20
CA PHE A 149 6.42 25.56 -6.60
C PHE A 149 5.19 25.89 -7.41
N ILE A 150 3.99 25.54 -6.91
CA ILE A 150 2.74 25.70 -7.64
C ILE A 150 2.26 27.16 -7.65
N SER A 151 2.37 27.87 -6.53
CA SER A 151 1.93 29.28 -6.39
C SER A 151 2.67 30.25 -7.33
N LYS A 152 3.94 29.94 -7.66
CA LYS A 152 4.73 30.71 -8.64
C LYS A 152 4.26 30.53 -10.08
N ARG A 153 3.57 29.43 -10.39
CA ARG A 153 3.21 29.03 -11.75
C ARG A 153 1.74 29.24 -12.10
N LYS A 154 0.88 29.16 -11.11
CA LYS A 154 -0.55 29.33 -11.31
C LYS A 154 -1.17 29.96 -10.06
N ALA A 155 -1.71 31.17 -10.20
CA ALA A 155 -2.45 31.82 -9.12
C ALA A 155 -3.69 30.99 -8.75
N ASN A 156 -4.07 30.99 -7.48
CA ASN A 156 -5.25 30.32 -6.93
C ASN A 156 -5.33 28.80 -7.17
N ILE A 157 -4.18 28.15 -7.41
CA ILE A 157 -4.19 26.71 -7.70
C ILE A 157 -4.57 25.88 -6.48
N LEU A 158 -4.30 26.36 -5.27
CA LEU A 158 -4.68 25.67 -4.03
C LEU A 158 -6.20 25.59 -3.87
N GLU A 159 -6.92 26.64 -4.28
CA GLU A 159 -8.39 26.64 -4.33
C GLU A 159 -8.95 25.60 -5.30
N GLN A 160 -8.15 25.20 -6.30
CA GLN A 160 -8.53 24.20 -7.30
C GLN A 160 -8.11 22.78 -6.94
N LEU A 161 -7.12 22.62 -6.04
CA LEU A 161 -6.64 21.33 -5.60
C LEU A 161 -7.57 20.66 -4.59
N GLY A 162 -8.21 21.45 -3.73
CA GLY A 162 -9.16 20.94 -2.75
C GLY A 162 -10.59 20.86 -3.30
N ASP A 163 -11.42 20.13 -2.62
CA ASP A 163 -12.86 20.03 -2.93
C ASP A 163 -13.65 21.16 -2.25
N GLU A 164 -13.07 21.78 -1.23
CA GLU A 164 -13.64 22.90 -0.49
C GLU A 164 -12.73 24.13 -0.54
N GLN A 165 -13.30 25.28 -0.89
CA GLN A 165 -12.62 26.58 -1.08
C GLN A 165 -12.35 27.32 0.25
N ASN A 166 -11.98 26.67 1.30
CA ASN A 166 -11.65 27.35 2.55
C ASN A 166 -10.13 27.52 2.62
N GLY A 167 -9.67 28.71 2.31
CA GLY A 167 -8.30 29.16 2.22
C GLY A 167 -7.43 28.88 3.44
N ASP A 168 -7.03 27.63 3.58
CA ASP A 168 -5.97 27.21 4.45
C ASP A 168 -4.73 27.00 3.57
N ASP A 169 -3.76 27.91 3.68
CA ASP A 169 -2.53 27.89 2.88
C ASP A 169 -1.63 26.67 3.20
N GLU A 170 -1.96 25.89 4.21
CA GLU A 170 -1.15 24.77 4.69
C GLU A 170 -1.72 23.39 4.29
N ASN A 171 -3.02 23.31 3.95
CA ASN A 171 -3.69 22.05 3.68
C ASN A 171 -4.54 22.07 2.41
N ILE A 172 -4.58 20.95 1.72
CA ILE A 172 -5.61 20.64 0.72
C ILE A 172 -6.75 19.92 1.46
N HIS A 173 -7.97 20.40 1.28
CA HIS A 173 -9.16 19.78 1.85
C HIS A 173 -9.71 18.74 0.86
N LEU A 174 -9.58 17.48 1.19
CA LEU A 174 -10.13 16.37 0.43
C LEU A 174 -11.46 15.95 1.05
N SER A 175 -12.52 15.89 0.25
CA SER A 175 -13.78 15.33 0.73
C SER A 175 -13.65 13.82 0.98
N ARG A 176 -14.48 13.29 1.87
CA ARG A 176 -14.59 11.83 2.07
C ARG A 176 -14.82 11.11 0.74
N SER A 177 -15.72 11.63 -0.11
CA SER A 177 -16.02 11.02 -1.41
C SER A 177 -14.82 11.01 -2.36
N THR A 178 -13.97 12.03 -2.32
CA THR A 178 -12.70 12.03 -3.08
C THR A 178 -11.75 10.96 -2.57
N MET A 179 -11.60 10.83 -1.25
CA MET A 179 -10.77 9.76 -0.68
C MET A 179 -11.32 8.37 -1.05
N GLU A 180 -12.61 8.13 -0.90
CA GLU A 180 -13.25 6.86 -1.31
C GLU A 180 -13.03 6.56 -2.80
N ASN A 181 -13.10 7.57 -3.68
CA ASN A 181 -12.81 7.40 -5.10
C ASN A 181 -11.36 7.05 -5.38
N ILE A 182 -10.41 7.63 -4.64
CA ILE A 182 -8.98 7.29 -4.74
C ILE A 182 -8.74 5.83 -4.31
N PHE A 183 -9.46 5.34 -3.31
CA PHE A 183 -9.35 3.96 -2.85
C PHE A 183 -10.10 2.95 -3.73
N ARG A 184 -11.08 3.39 -4.51
CA ARG A 184 -11.98 2.50 -5.29
C ARG A 184 -11.29 1.45 -6.16
N PRO A 185 -10.12 1.69 -6.81
CA PRO A 185 -9.46 0.67 -7.63
C PRO A 185 -9.00 -0.57 -6.86
N THR A 186 -9.00 -0.52 -5.52
CA THR A 186 -8.53 -1.60 -4.65
C THR A 186 -9.69 -2.34 -3.95
N PHE A 187 -10.94 -1.93 -4.21
CA PHE A 187 -12.14 -2.56 -3.64
C PHE A 187 -13.05 -3.15 -4.71
#